data_bf64b505e06a700c2f96527cb6871c0e
#
_entry.id   bf64b505e06a700c2f96527cb6871c0e
#
_cell.length_a   1.000
_cell.length_b   1.000
_cell.length_c   1.000
_cell.angle_alpha   90.00
_cell.angle_beta   90.00
_cell.angle_gamma   90.00
#
_symmetry.space_group_name_H-M   'P 1'
#
loop_
_entity.id
_entity.type
_entity.pdbx_description
1 polymer ?
#
loop_
_entity_poly.entity_id
_entity_poly.type
_entity_poly.pdbx_seq_one_letter_code
_entity_poly.pdbx_strand_id
1 'polypeptide(L)' 'MTEQILTLKEVAAYLKLTDKTAYRLASEGKLPGFKVGGSWRFKQEDLEAWIDSQKTQS' A
#
# COMPACT_ATOMS: atom_id res chain seq x y z
N MET A 1 -13.07 -1.17 -15.07
CA MET A 1 -12.87 -1.90 -14.96
C MET A 1 -11.72 -2.47 -14.68
N THR A 2 -10.67 -2.05 -14.81
CA THR A 2 -9.55 -2.67 -14.43
C THR A 2 -9.06 -2.13 -13.21
N GLU A 3 -8.84 -2.90 -12.21
CA GLU A 3 -8.25 -2.50 -11.00
C GLU A 3 -6.80 -2.63 -11.14
N GLN A 4 -6.04 -1.68 -10.69
CA GLN A 4 -4.59 -1.69 -10.72
C GLN A 4 -4.08 -2.35 -9.46
N ILE A 5 -3.25 -3.35 -9.64
CA ILE A 5 -2.60 -4.04 -8.51
C ILE A 5 -1.14 -3.59 -8.47
N LEU A 6 -0.70 -3.13 -7.32
CA LEU A 6 0.65 -2.60 -7.15
C LEU A 6 1.48 -3.54 -6.30
N THR A 7 2.78 -3.57 -6.59
CA THR A 7 3.70 -4.33 -5.76
C THR A 7 4.12 -3.46 -4.59
N LEU A 8 4.76 -4.08 -3.60
CA LEU A 8 5.26 -3.34 -2.46
C LEU A 8 6.23 -2.25 -2.89
N LYS A 9 7.09 -2.56 -3.84
CA LYS A 9 8.06 -1.60 -4.33
C LYS A 9 7.38 -0.42 -5.00
N GLU A 10 6.32 -0.69 -5.74
CA GLU A 10 5.57 0.36 -6.40
C GLU A 10 4.86 1.25 -5.41
N VAL A 11 4.31 0.66 -4.35
CA VAL A 11 3.64 1.41 -3.31
C VAL A 11 4.66 2.29 -2.56
N ALA A 12 5.81 1.73 -2.27
CA ALA A 12 6.85 2.50 -1.59
C ALA A 12 7.24 3.73 -2.42
N ALA A 13 7.43 3.55 -3.71
CA ALA A 13 7.77 4.66 -4.58
C ALA A 13 6.63 5.67 -4.66
N TYR A 14 5.41 5.18 -4.72
CA TYR A 14 4.24 6.02 -4.82
C TYR A 14 4.08 6.90 -3.58
N LEU A 15 4.34 6.34 -2.42
CA LEU A 15 4.22 7.07 -1.17
C LEU A 15 5.53 7.73 -0.74
N LYS A 16 6.56 7.57 -1.55
CA LYS A 16 7.88 8.12 -1.26
C LYS A 16 8.46 7.57 0.04
N LEU A 17 8.28 6.28 0.22
CA LEU A 17 8.83 5.57 1.36
C LEU A 17 9.91 4.61 0.89
N THR A 18 10.73 4.15 1.83
CA THR A 18 11.66 3.09 1.51
C THR A 18 10.89 1.77 1.47
N ASP A 19 11.43 0.79 0.77
CA ASP A 19 10.82 -0.53 0.71
C ASP A 19 10.65 -1.11 2.11
N LYS A 20 11.63 -0.90 2.95
CA LYS A 20 11.62 -1.42 4.31
C LYS A 20 10.45 -0.83 5.11
N THR A 21 10.27 0.48 4.99
CA THR A 21 9.19 1.14 5.71
C THR A 21 7.83 0.68 5.20
N ALA A 22 7.68 0.56 3.89
CA ALA A 22 6.43 0.09 3.31
C ALA A 22 6.12 -1.32 3.75
N TYR A 23 7.15 -2.19 3.79
CA TYR A 23 6.96 -3.57 4.22
C TYR A 23 6.51 -3.61 5.67
N ARG A 24 7.12 -2.80 6.51
CA ARG A 24 6.76 -2.78 7.91
C ARG A 24 5.32 -2.33 8.11
N LEU A 25 4.91 -1.28 7.40
CA LEU A 25 3.55 -0.79 7.52
C LEU A 25 2.53 -1.83 7.03
N ALA A 26 2.85 -2.54 5.96
CA ALA A 26 1.98 -3.58 5.46
C ALA A 26 1.89 -4.72 6.46
N SER A 27 3.04 -5.10 7.02
CA SER A 27 3.12 -6.19 7.96
C SER A 27 2.37 -5.89 9.24
N GLU A 28 2.34 -4.64 9.65
CA GLU A 28 1.63 -4.22 10.85
C GLU A 28 0.15 -3.97 10.60
N GLY A 29 -0.31 -4.12 9.37
CA GLY A 29 -1.70 -3.91 9.05
C GLY A 29 -2.08 -2.46 8.89
N LYS A 30 -1.10 -1.58 8.77
CA LYS A 30 -1.37 -0.16 8.62
C LYS A 30 -1.55 0.27 7.18
N LEU A 31 -1.07 -0.54 6.24
CA LEU A 31 -1.29 -0.31 4.83
C LEU A 31 -2.27 -1.36 4.32
N PRO A 32 -3.20 -0.99 3.45
CA PRO A 32 -4.21 -1.93 2.97
C PRO A 32 -3.63 -2.84 1.89
N GLY A 33 -3.04 -3.94 2.29
CA GLY A 33 -2.44 -4.88 1.35
C GLY A 33 -2.82 -6.30 1.64
N PHE A 34 -2.43 -7.19 0.77
CA PHE A 34 -2.69 -8.60 0.94
C PHE A 34 -1.54 -9.38 0.34
N LYS A 35 -1.38 -10.62 0.76
CA LYS A 35 -0.28 -11.44 0.26
C LYS A 35 -0.77 -12.38 -0.81
N VAL A 36 -0.03 -12.43 -1.90
CA VAL A 36 -0.32 -13.33 -2.99
C VAL A 36 0.95 -14.14 -3.22
N GLY A 37 0.92 -15.42 -2.90
CA GLY A 37 2.08 -16.25 -3.09
C GLY A 37 3.31 -15.81 -2.33
N GLY A 38 3.12 -15.24 -1.17
CA GLY A 38 4.25 -14.79 -0.36
C GLY A 38 4.74 -13.39 -0.65
N SER A 39 4.11 -12.70 -1.57
CA SER A 39 4.49 -11.32 -1.91
C SER A 39 3.35 -10.37 -1.63
N TRP A 40 3.68 -9.18 -1.18
CA TRP A 40 2.66 -8.20 -0.90
C TRP A 40 2.14 -7.58 -2.18
N ARG A 41 0.82 -7.36 -2.22
CA ARG A 41 0.17 -6.68 -3.34
C ARG A 41 -0.86 -5.74 -2.77
N PHE A 42 -1.14 -4.66 -3.49
CA PHE A 42 -2.04 -3.62 -3.02
C PHE A 42 -2.98 -3.21 -4.15
N LYS A 43 -4.24 -2.99 -3.84
CA LYS A 43 -5.18 -2.48 -4.84
C LYS A 43 -5.06 -0.96 -4.82
N GLN A 44 -4.95 -0.37 -5.98
CA GLN A 44 -4.80 1.09 -6.07
C GLN A 44 -5.98 1.79 -5.42
N GLU A 45 -7.17 1.27 -5.60
CA GLU A 45 -8.37 1.84 -5.03
C GLU A 45 -8.29 1.90 -3.51
N ASP A 46 -7.85 0.81 -2.91
CA ASP A 46 -7.71 0.74 -1.47
C ASP A 46 -6.63 1.69 -0.98
N LEU A 47 -5.57 1.79 -1.73
CA LEU A 47 -4.46 2.67 -1.36
C LEU A 47 -4.89 4.12 -1.40
N GLU A 48 -5.66 4.49 -2.39
CA GLU A 48 -6.16 5.86 -2.50
C GLU A 48 -7.09 6.20 -1.35
N ALA A 49 -7.93 5.26 -0.95
CA ALA A 49 -8.81 5.47 0.19
C ALA A 49 -8.01 5.64 1.47
N TRP A 50 -6.95 4.86 1.60
CA TRP A 50 -6.08 4.96 2.77
C TRP A 50 -5.40 6.33 2.82
N ILE A 51 -4.94 6.81 1.67
CA ILE A 51 -4.29 8.13 1.60
C ILE A 51 -5.28 9.21 2.01
N ASP A 52 -6.50 9.13 1.54
CA ASP A 52 -7.52 10.10 1.91
C ASP A 52 -7.77 10.08 3.41
N SER A 53 -7.79 8.90 3.97
CA SER A 53 -7.97 8.74 5.41
C SER A 53 -6.85 9.41 6.19
N GLN A 54 -5.62 9.30 5.70
CA GLN A 54 -4.49 9.92 6.37
C GLN A 54 -4.56 11.44 6.26
N LYS A 55 -5.03 11.93 5.14
CA LYS A 55 -5.12 13.37 4.94
C LYS A 55 -6.15 14.00 5.87
N THR A 56 -7.23 13.32 6.11
CA THR A 56 -8.28 13.89 6.95
C THR A 56 -7.94 13.82 8.42
N GLN A 57 -6.93 13.07 8.79
CA GLN A 57 -6.54 12.98 10.18
C GLN A 57 -5.61 14.08 10.63
N SER A 58 -5.02 14.81 9.74
CA SER A 58 -4.06 15.84 10.16
C SER A 58 -4.67 17.18 10.38
#